data_8616705ef85c548b5f59c575a7ecc51a
#
_entry.id   8616705ef85c548b5f59c575a7ecc51a
#
_cell.length_a   1.000
_cell.length_b   1.000
_cell.length_c   1.000
_cell.angle_alpha   90.00
_cell.angle_beta   90.00
_cell.angle_gamma   90.00
#
_symmetry.space_group_name_H-M   'P 1'
#
loop_
_entity.id
_entity.type
_entity.pdbx_description
1 polymer ?
#
loop_
_entity_poly.entity_id
_entity_poly.type
_entity_poly.pdbx_seq_one_letter_code
_entity_poly.pdbx_strand_id
1 'polypeptide(L)'
;HTPSAEMNLEGNVRIGTHYMDKHFTPDAFDFKGKYNTADYYLSITPFSWVELAYTCTLQKMHRRDNQGNIISDEGRYYYQDRYFSIKIRPLKEGKWWPAIAVGANDPLGTLGDKGTSHDNMTPTNGDGKSEYFCNYYIAATKHFAFKVGELGVHAAYRNWKRDYNSKWNGVVGGITYSPSFARNLRTIAEYTGNEVNIGADCLLWKHLLIQASLQECRYFSGGI
;
A
#
# COMPACT_ATOMS: atom_id res chain seq x y z
N HIS A 1 2.78 3.30 -4.42
CA HIS A 1 2.55 3.73 -3.04
C HIS A 1 1.67 4.98 -2.94
N THR A 2 1.56 5.78 -3.99
CA THR A 2 0.60 6.88 -4.03
C THR A 2 -0.76 6.39 -4.51
N PRO A 3 -1.86 6.86 -3.91
CA PRO A 3 -3.20 6.56 -4.37
C PRO A 3 -3.45 7.09 -5.79
N SER A 4 -4.17 6.32 -6.59
CA SER A 4 -4.63 6.74 -7.92
C SER A 4 -6.12 6.44 -8.12
N ALA A 5 -6.74 7.09 -9.09
CA ALA A 5 -8.11 6.79 -9.49
C ALA A 5 -8.20 5.70 -10.58
N GLU A 6 -7.09 5.04 -10.89
CA GLU A 6 -7.10 3.85 -11.73
C GLU A 6 -7.87 2.71 -11.06
N MET A 7 -8.56 1.92 -11.85
CA MET A 7 -9.32 0.75 -11.40
C MET A 7 -8.93 -0.46 -12.24
N ASN A 8 -8.89 -1.61 -11.61
CA ASN A 8 -8.83 -2.87 -12.35
C ASN A 8 -10.10 -3.10 -13.16
N LEU A 9 -10.04 -4.02 -14.09
CA LEU A 9 -11.22 -4.40 -14.87
C LEU A 9 -12.27 -5.06 -13.96
N GLU A 10 -13.53 -4.82 -14.25
CA GLU A 10 -14.65 -5.48 -13.58
C GLU A 10 -14.52 -7.00 -13.66
N GLY A 11 -14.81 -7.70 -12.56
CA GLY A 11 -14.62 -9.12 -12.42
C GLY A 11 -13.20 -9.58 -12.17
N ASN A 12 -12.22 -8.67 -12.12
CA ASN A 12 -10.83 -9.03 -11.88
C ASN A 12 -10.62 -9.44 -10.40
N VAL A 13 -9.92 -10.54 -10.20
CA VAL A 13 -9.43 -11.01 -8.90
C VAL A 13 -7.91 -11.07 -8.97
N ARG A 14 -7.24 -10.50 -7.98
CA ARG A 14 -5.77 -10.52 -7.88
C ARG A 14 -5.36 -11.08 -6.53
N ILE A 15 -4.37 -11.94 -6.57
CA ILE A 15 -3.66 -12.45 -5.38
C ILE A 15 -2.19 -12.14 -5.61
N GLY A 16 -1.53 -11.64 -4.59
CA GLY A 16 -0.12 -11.31 -4.73
C GLY A 16 0.59 -11.17 -3.40
N THR A 17 1.87 -10.90 -3.50
CA THR A 17 2.74 -10.63 -2.35
C THR A 17 3.69 -9.51 -2.69
N HIS A 18 4.01 -8.68 -1.69
CA HIS A 18 5.04 -7.66 -1.80
C HIS A 18 6.11 -7.87 -0.74
N TYR A 19 7.34 -7.61 -1.15
CA TYR A 19 8.49 -7.46 -0.28
C TYR A 19 8.75 -5.97 -0.08
N MET A 20 8.89 -5.56 1.17
CA MET A 20 9.18 -4.18 1.56
C MET A 20 10.48 -4.12 2.35
N ASP A 21 11.32 -3.16 1.97
CA ASP A 21 12.57 -2.90 2.69
C ASP A 21 12.28 -2.41 4.12
N LYS A 22 13.17 -2.74 5.02
CA LYS A 22 13.11 -2.40 6.46
C LYS A 22 12.97 -0.91 6.77
N HIS A 23 13.37 -0.02 5.86
CA HIS A 23 13.25 1.44 6.02
C HIS A 23 11.79 1.93 5.99
N PHE A 24 10.87 1.11 5.49
CA PHE A 24 9.44 1.42 5.42
C PHE A 24 8.61 0.79 6.52
N THR A 25 9.25 0.14 7.48
CA THR A 25 8.57 -0.33 8.69
C THR A 25 8.17 0.88 9.52
N PRO A 26 6.89 0.99 9.95
CA PRO A 26 6.44 2.07 10.84
C PRO A 26 7.26 2.16 12.13
N ASP A 27 7.41 3.36 12.65
CA ASP A 27 8.18 3.65 13.88
C ASP A 27 7.65 2.91 15.11
N ALA A 28 6.40 2.49 15.04
CA ALA A 28 5.73 1.76 16.11
C ALA A 28 6.19 0.29 16.27
N PHE A 29 6.97 -0.26 15.33
CA PHE A 29 7.41 -1.65 15.42
C PHE A 29 8.72 -1.81 16.16
N ASP A 30 8.81 -2.84 17.00
CA ASP A 30 9.98 -3.18 17.81
C ASP A 30 11.29 -3.25 17.01
N PHE A 31 11.21 -3.72 15.77
CA PHE A 31 12.36 -3.91 14.89
C PHE A 31 12.40 -2.92 13.74
N LYS A 32 11.94 -1.70 13.96
CA LYS A 32 12.05 -0.67 12.94
C LYS A 32 13.47 -0.60 12.37
N GLY A 33 13.56 -0.64 11.04
CA GLY A 33 14.84 -0.55 10.33
C GLY A 33 15.78 -1.76 10.51
N LYS A 34 15.36 -2.83 11.20
CA LYS A 34 16.18 -4.03 11.43
C LYS A 34 15.84 -5.16 10.45
N TYR A 35 14.57 -5.39 10.17
CA TYR A 35 14.13 -6.50 9.32
C TYR A 35 13.21 -6.02 8.21
N ASN A 36 13.40 -6.62 7.05
CA ASN A 36 12.48 -6.45 5.93
C ASN A 36 11.15 -7.13 6.23
N THR A 37 10.11 -6.68 5.55
CA THR A 37 8.75 -7.18 5.74
C THR A 37 8.16 -7.66 4.43
N ALA A 38 7.13 -8.47 4.51
CA ALA A 38 6.36 -8.91 3.36
C ALA A 38 4.86 -8.76 3.67
N ASP A 39 4.08 -8.50 2.65
CA ASP A 39 2.63 -8.65 2.72
C ASP A 39 2.14 -9.65 1.68
N TYR A 40 0.93 -10.14 1.89
CA TYR A 40 0.14 -10.81 0.86
C TYR A 40 -1.25 -10.20 0.81
N TYR A 41 -1.82 -10.16 -0.37
CA TYR A 41 -3.11 -9.54 -0.58
C TYR A 41 -4.01 -10.34 -1.50
N LEU A 42 -5.30 -10.15 -1.30
CA LEU A 42 -6.37 -10.56 -2.20
C LEU A 42 -7.19 -9.33 -2.53
N SER A 43 -7.36 -9.02 -3.81
CA SER A 43 -8.23 -7.92 -4.25
C SER A 43 -9.25 -8.39 -5.26
N ILE A 44 -10.40 -7.74 -5.26
CA ILE A 44 -11.50 -7.99 -6.19
C ILE A 44 -12.10 -6.67 -6.66
N THR A 45 -12.45 -6.62 -7.94
CA THR A 45 -13.15 -5.49 -8.56
C THR A 45 -14.54 -5.96 -8.98
N PRO A 46 -15.53 -6.02 -8.06
CA PRO A 46 -16.85 -6.56 -8.37
C PRO A 46 -17.63 -5.70 -9.37
N PHE A 47 -17.35 -4.40 -9.39
CA PHE A 47 -17.93 -3.44 -10.32
C PHE A 47 -16.83 -2.47 -10.80
N SER A 48 -16.98 -1.93 -12.01
CA SER A 48 -16.00 -1.02 -12.60
C SER A 48 -15.71 0.25 -11.79
N TRP A 49 -16.44 0.49 -10.71
CA TRP A 49 -16.34 1.64 -9.81
C TRP A 49 -16.02 1.29 -8.36
N VAL A 50 -15.87 0.00 -8.01
CA VAL A 50 -15.52 -0.49 -6.66
C VAL A 50 -14.38 -1.48 -6.73
N GLU A 51 -13.35 -1.26 -5.94
CA GLU A 51 -12.30 -2.24 -5.60
C GLU A 51 -12.30 -2.51 -4.10
N LEU A 52 -12.20 -3.77 -3.75
CA LEU A 52 -12.04 -4.26 -2.38
C LEU A 52 -10.72 -5.02 -2.28
N ALA A 53 -10.03 -4.89 -1.17
CA ALA A 53 -8.84 -5.69 -0.92
C ALA A 53 -8.78 -6.13 0.54
N TYR A 54 -8.19 -7.29 0.74
CA TYR A 54 -7.74 -7.80 2.03
C TYR A 54 -6.23 -7.93 1.97
N THR A 55 -5.55 -7.38 2.95
CA THR A 55 -4.09 -7.42 3.03
C THR A 55 -3.67 -7.97 4.39
N CYS A 56 -2.64 -8.79 4.40
CA CYS A 56 -2.00 -9.25 5.62
C CYS A 56 -0.50 -8.97 5.54
N THR A 57 -0.01 -8.15 6.45
CA THR A 57 1.40 -7.80 6.56
C THR A 57 2.07 -8.70 7.59
N LEU A 58 3.20 -9.30 7.22
CA LEU A 58 3.99 -10.18 8.06
C LEU A 58 5.14 -9.39 8.69
N GLN A 59 5.12 -9.26 10.01
CA GLN A 59 6.11 -8.45 10.72
C GLN A 59 6.90 -9.27 11.72
N LYS A 60 8.18 -8.94 11.82
CA LYS A 60 9.04 -9.54 12.84
C LYS A 60 8.96 -8.75 14.12
N MET A 61 8.86 -9.45 15.24
CA MET A 61 8.83 -8.89 16.60
C MET A 61 9.69 -9.72 17.54
N HIS A 62 10.13 -9.11 18.65
CA HIS A 62 10.75 -9.83 19.76
C HIS A 62 9.74 -10.78 20.40
N ARG A 63 10.23 -11.95 20.83
CA ARG A 63 9.42 -12.79 21.71
C ARG A 63 9.42 -12.21 23.10
N ARG A 64 8.24 -12.03 23.69
CA ARG A 64 8.04 -11.52 25.05
C ARG A 64 7.36 -12.55 25.95
N ASP A 65 7.58 -12.44 27.24
CA ASP A 65 6.85 -13.20 28.24
C ASP A 65 5.48 -12.55 28.57
N ASN A 66 4.74 -13.16 29.48
CA ASN A 66 3.43 -12.65 29.90
C ASN A 66 3.52 -11.32 30.66
N GLN A 67 4.70 -10.94 31.12
CA GLN A 67 4.98 -9.64 31.77
C GLN A 67 5.47 -8.58 30.80
N GLY A 68 5.63 -8.93 29.50
CA GLY A 68 6.09 -8.03 28.46
C GLY A 68 7.62 -7.92 28.33
N ASN A 69 8.41 -8.71 29.07
CA ASN A 69 9.87 -8.70 28.98
C ASN A 69 10.33 -9.45 27.74
N ILE A 70 11.36 -8.96 27.07
CA ILE A 70 11.96 -9.60 25.90
C ILE A 70 12.70 -10.85 26.37
N ILE A 71 12.27 -12.02 25.87
CA ILE A 71 12.87 -13.34 26.17
C ILE A 71 13.73 -13.88 25.02
N SER A 72 13.73 -13.21 23.87
CA SER A 72 14.59 -13.56 22.73
C SER A 72 14.83 -12.32 21.88
N ASP A 73 16.09 -12.06 21.55
CA ASP A 73 16.52 -11.00 20.64
C ASP A 73 16.33 -11.39 19.16
N GLU A 74 15.95 -12.63 18.89
CA GLU A 74 15.65 -13.07 17.52
C GLU A 74 14.28 -12.58 17.08
N GLY A 75 14.26 -11.75 16.04
CA GLY A 75 13.01 -11.34 15.39
C GLY A 75 12.39 -12.50 14.61
N ARG A 76 11.17 -12.86 14.96
CA ARG A 76 10.35 -13.83 14.22
C ARG A 76 9.04 -13.19 13.77
N TYR A 77 8.38 -13.80 12.80
CA TYR A 77 7.06 -13.36 12.32
C TYR A 77 5.99 -13.71 13.34
N TYR A 78 5.92 -12.96 14.43
CA TYR A 78 4.91 -13.15 15.48
C TYR A 78 3.67 -12.32 15.27
N TYR A 79 3.76 -11.25 14.46
CA TYR A 79 2.68 -10.33 14.26
C TYR A 79 2.19 -10.32 12.80
N GLN A 80 0.88 -10.43 12.65
CA GLN A 80 0.18 -10.33 11.38
C GLN A 80 -0.83 -9.20 11.49
N ASP A 81 -0.55 -8.08 10.82
CA ASP A 81 -1.54 -7.04 10.69
C ASP A 81 -2.42 -7.30 9.47
N ARG A 82 -3.71 -7.43 9.71
CA ARG A 82 -4.71 -7.80 8.71
C ARG A 82 -5.70 -6.67 8.56
N TYR A 83 -5.93 -6.22 7.34
CA TYR A 83 -6.86 -5.13 7.10
C TYR A 83 -7.60 -5.25 5.78
N PHE A 84 -8.73 -4.57 5.72
CA PHE A 84 -9.51 -4.40 4.51
C PHE A 84 -9.29 -3.01 3.93
N SER A 85 -9.36 -2.93 2.61
CA SER A 85 -9.31 -1.67 1.88
C SER A 85 -10.50 -1.58 0.95
N ILE A 86 -10.98 -0.36 0.75
CA ILE A 86 -12.03 -0.05 -0.22
C ILE A 86 -11.61 1.15 -1.05
N LYS A 87 -11.86 1.08 -2.36
CA LYS A 87 -11.73 2.22 -3.27
C LYS A 87 -12.99 2.32 -4.12
N ILE A 88 -13.55 3.51 -4.19
CA ILE A 88 -14.74 3.83 -4.96
C ILE A 88 -14.38 4.94 -5.95
N ARG A 89 -14.73 4.75 -7.22
CA ARG A 89 -14.52 5.71 -8.30
C ARG A 89 -15.84 6.29 -8.77
N PRO A 90 -16.34 7.38 -8.16
CA PRO A 90 -17.60 8.00 -8.56
C PRO A 90 -17.55 8.67 -9.92
N LEU A 91 -16.37 9.07 -10.39
CA LEU A 91 -16.20 9.73 -11.68
C LEU A 91 -15.18 8.99 -12.54
N LYS A 92 -15.60 8.44 -13.67
CA LYS A 92 -14.70 7.90 -14.70
C LYS A 92 -13.99 9.03 -15.43
N GLU A 93 -12.78 8.76 -15.88
CA GLU A 93 -12.04 9.66 -16.77
C GLU A 93 -12.83 9.92 -18.06
N GLY A 94 -12.90 11.19 -18.41
CA GLY A 94 -13.47 11.64 -19.68
C GLY A 94 -12.44 12.38 -20.53
N LYS A 95 -12.86 12.89 -21.67
CA LYS A 95 -11.97 13.63 -22.58
C LYS A 95 -11.31 14.84 -21.88
N TRP A 96 -12.10 15.59 -21.09
CA TRP A 96 -11.68 16.87 -20.50
C TRP A 96 -11.47 16.82 -18.98
N TRP A 97 -11.97 15.81 -18.29
CA TRP A 97 -11.89 15.70 -16.83
C TRP A 97 -11.18 14.43 -16.38
N PRO A 98 -10.50 14.45 -15.25
CA PRO A 98 -9.85 13.28 -14.69
C PRO A 98 -10.86 12.27 -14.12
N ALA A 99 -10.43 11.04 -13.95
CA ALA A 99 -11.11 10.13 -13.03
C ALA A 99 -10.92 10.63 -11.59
N ILE A 100 -11.95 10.45 -10.76
CA ILE A 100 -11.86 10.73 -9.31
C ILE A 100 -12.19 9.46 -8.54
N ALA A 101 -11.38 9.15 -7.54
CA ALA A 101 -11.61 8.06 -6.62
C ALA A 101 -11.44 8.52 -5.17
N VAL A 102 -12.17 7.89 -4.29
CA VAL A 102 -12.01 7.98 -2.84
C VAL A 102 -11.71 6.59 -2.31
N GLY A 103 -10.90 6.49 -1.28
CA GLY A 103 -10.58 5.20 -0.70
C GLY A 103 -10.18 5.28 0.75
N ALA A 104 -10.24 4.14 1.38
CA ALA A 104 -9.83 3.93 2.75
C ALA A 104 -9.08 2.60 2.86
N ASN A 105 -7.94 2.63 3.50
CA ASN A 105 -7.21 1.45 3.92
C ASN A 105 -7.42 1.29 5.42
N ASP A 106 -7.71 0.08 5.87
CA ASP A 106 -7.96 -0.26 7.27
C ASP A 106 -8.97 0.65 8.00
N PRO A 107 -10.13 0.96 7.40
CA PRO A 107 -11.09 1.90 8.01
C PRO A 107 -11.71 1.38 9.31
N LEU A 108 -11.70 0.07 9.52
CA LEU A 108 -12.33 -0.58 10.68
C LEU A 108 -11.35 -0.80 11.83
N GLY A 109 -10.05 -0.71 11.56
CA GLY A 109 -9.00 -1.14 12.46
C GLY A 109 -9.08 -2.64 12.75
N THR A 110 -7.99 -3.37 12.64
CA THR A 110 -7.98 -4.76 13.08
C THR A 110 -8.08 -4.78 14.60
N LEU A 111 -9.00 -5.58 15.15
CA LEU A 111 -9.06 -5.79 16.59
C LEU A 111 -7.78 -6.52 17.00
N GLY A 112 -6.96 -5.88 17.81
CA GLY A 112 -5.90 -6.55 18.55
C GLY A 112 -6.55 -7.66 19.37
N ASP A 113 -5.99 -8.86 19.33
CA ASP A 113 -6.54 -10.01 20.04
C ASP A 113 -6.41 -9.77 21.57
N LYS A 114 -7.53 -9.44 22.20
CA LYS A 114 -7.60 -9.26 23.64
C LYS A 114 -7.51 -10.63 24.31
N GLY A 115 -6.35 -11.17 24.48
CA GLY A 115 -6.23 -12.43 25.22
C GLY A 115 -5.06 -13.31 24.88
N THR A 116 -4.24 -12.94 23.96
CA THR A 116 -2.98 -13.64 23.74
C THR A 116 -1.83 -12.88 24.42
N SER A 117 -0.81 -13.60 24.86
CA SER A 117 0.42 -13.04 25.45
C SER A 117 1.19 -12.09 24.51
N HIS A 118 0.63 -11.76 23.37
CA HIS A 118 1.12 -10.87 22.34
C HIS A 118 0.51 -9.47 22.42
N ASP A 119 -0.52 -9.26 23.24
CA ASP A 119 -1.26 -7.98 23.34
C ASP A 119 -0.43 -6.80 23.84
N ASN A 120 0.67 -7.06 24.55
CA ASN A 120 1.56 -6.02 25.04
C ASN A 120 2.56 -5.54 24.00
N MET A 121 2.53 -6.10 22.79
CA MET A 121 3.51 -5.80 21.73
C MET A 121 2.98 -4.83 20.70
N THR A 122 1.67 -4.65 20.63
CA THR A 122 1.06 -3.78 19.64
C THR A 122 0.79 -2.43 20.28
N PRO A 123 1.36 -1.32 19.81
CA PRO A 123 0.95 0.00 20.24
C PRO A 123 -0.53 0.18 19.87
N THR A 124 -1.42 -0.12 20.79
CA THR A 124 -2.84 0.16 20.65
C THR A 124 -3.13 1.48 21.33
N ASN A 125 -4.11 2.23 20.84
CA ASN A 125 -4.56 3.49 21.45
C ASN A 125 -5.47 3.26 22.67
N GLY A 126 -5.31 2.17 23.40
CA GLY A 126 -6.17 1.86 24.54
C GLY A 126 -7.53 1.29 24.18
N ASP A 127 -7.93 1.37 22.90
CA ASP A 127 -9.17 0.77 22.36
C ASP A 127 -8.97 -0.66 21.82
N GLY A 128 -7.75 -1.17 21.91
CA GLY A 128 -7.37 -2.50 21.46
C GLY A 128 -7.30 -2.66 19.95
N LYS A 129 -7.27 -1.56 19.17
CA LYS A 129 -7.21 -1.61 17.71
C LYS A 129 -5.81 -1.34 17.20
N SER A 130 -5.36 -2.18 16.28
CA SER A 130 -4.24 -1.91 15.40
C SER A 130 -4.75 -1.10 14.20
N GLU A 131 -4.15 0.02 13.92
CA GLU A 131 -4.53 0.92 12.82
C GLU A 131 -3.28 1.44 12.10
N TYR A 132 -2.26 0.58 11.97
CA TYR A 132 -0.98 0.96 11.38
C TYR A 132 -1.11 1.48 9.96
N PHE A 133 -2.00 0.87 9.18
CA PHE A 133 -2.22 1.20 7.78
C PHE A 133 -3.48 2.03 7.55
N CYS A 134 -4.15 2.47 8.64
CA CYS A 134 -5.37 3.27 8.52
C CYS A 134 -5.08 4.63 7.89
N ASN A 135 -5.60 4.81 6.68
CA ASN A 135 -5.56 6.08 5.98
C ASN A 135 -6.76 6.23 5.05
N TYR A 136 -7.08 7.49 4.76
CA TYR A 136 -8.14 7.90 3.85
C TYR A 136 -7.55 8.77 2.76
N TYR A 137 -8.08 8.68 1.55
CA TYR A 137 -7.60 9.50 0.45
C TYR A 137 -8.68 9.86 -0.56
N ILE A 138 -8.43 10.94 -1.26
CA ILE A 138 -9.09 11.29 -2.51
C ILE A 138 -8.01 11.40 -3.59
N ALA A 139 -8.27 10.82 -4.77
CA ALA A 139 -7.31 10.79 -5.86
C ALA A 139 -7.95 11.21 -7.17
N ALA A 140 -7.16 11.88 -8.00
CA ALA A 140 -7.48 12.24 -9.37
C ALA A 140 -6.44 11.64 -10.31
N THR A 141 -6.88 11.11 -11.45
CA THR A 141 -6.02 10.52 -12.47
C THR A 141 -6.43 10.96 -13.86
N LYS A 142 -5.44 11.36 -14.68
CA LYS A 142 -5.66 11.73 -16.08
C LYS A 142 -4.59 11.10 -16.97
N HIS A 143 -5.04 10.49 -18.06
CA HIS A 143 -4.14 9.90 -19.07
C HIS A 143 -4.09 10.75 -20.34
N PHE A 144 -2.90 10.79 -20.94
CA PHE A 144 -2.62 11.47 -22.18
C PHE A 144 -1.95 10.49 -23.16
N ALA A 145 -2.67 10.17 -24.24
CA ALA A 145 -2.15 9.27 -25.26
C ALA A 145 -1.34 10.05 -26.30
N PHE A 146 -0.12 9.57 -26.56
CA PHE A 146 0.80 10.09 -27.57
C PHE A 146 1.19 8.98 -28.56
N LYS A 147 1.80 9.33 -29.70
CA LYS A 147 2.30 8.34 -30.66
C LYS A 147 3.34 7.39 -30.06
N VAL A 148 4.14 7.89 -29.12
CA VAL A 148 5.24 7.13 -28.49
C VAL A 148 4.82 6.36 -27.24
N GLY A 149 3.64 6.60 -26.70
CA GLY A 149 3.16 5.94 -25.49
C GLY A 149 2.02 6.70 -24.81
N GLU A 150 1.69 6.29 -23.61
CA GLU A 150 0.68 6.91 -22.76
C GLU A 150 1.32 7.42 -21.48
N LEU A 151 1.01 8.65 -21.12
CA LEU A 151 1.41 9.29 -19.86
C LEU A 151 0.20 9.38 -18.94
N GLY A 152 0.28 8.79 -17.75
CA GLY A 152 -0.67 8.99 -16.67
C GLY A 152 -0.14 10.02 -15.68
N VAL A 153 -1.01 10.90 -15.22
CA VAL A 153 -0.74 11.88 -14.15
C VAL A 153 -1.71 11.64 -13.01
N HIS A 154 -1.18 11.48 -11.80
CA HIS A 154 -1.92 11.15 -10.60
C HIS A 154 -1.66 12.22 -9.55
N ALA A 155 -2.71 12.69 -8.91
CA ALA A 155 -2.63 13.58 -7.76
C ALA A 155 -3.61 13.10 -6.71
N ALA A 156 -3.22 13.12 -5.45
CA ALA A 156 -4.09 12.71 -4.35
C ALA A 156 -3.83 13.54 -3.09
N TYR A 157 -4.82 13.59 -2.23
CA TYR A 157 -4.65 14.02 -0.85
C TYR A 157 -4.91 12.82 0.06
N ARG A 158 -3.97 12.55 0.95
CA ARG A 158 -4.02 11.40 1.85
C ARG A 158 -3.86 11.85 3.30
N ASN A 159 -4.61 11.22 4.19
CA ASN A 159 -4.53 11.42 5.62
C ASN A 159 -4.42 10.07 6.34
N TRP A 160 -3.32 9.87 7.04
CA TRP A 160 -3.07 8.75 7.93
C TRP A 160 -3.66 9.04 9.31
N LYS A 161 -4.29 8.06 9.89
CA LYS A 161 -4.96 8.21 11.19
C LYS A 161 -3.96 8.27 12.35
N ARG A 162 -2.84 7.57 12.25
CA ARG A 162 -1.84 7.49 13.32
C ARG A 162 -0.73 8.52 13.13
N ASP A 163 -0.33 9.17 14.22
CA ASP A 163 0.63 10.27 14.22
C ASP A 163 2.02 9.85 13.73
N TYR A 164 2.45 8.62 14.01
CA TYR A 164 3.74 8.10 13.51
C TYR A 164 3.80 7.94 11.98
N ASN A 165 2.65 7.97 11.31
CA ASN A 165 2.56 7.98 9.85
C ASN A 165 2.28 9.39 9.29
N SER A 166 2.19 10.42 10.15
CA SER A 166 1.82 11.79 9.75
C SER A 166 2.75 12.41 8.71
N LYS A 167 4.00 11.98 8.64
CA LYS A 167 4.98 12.40 7.62
C LYS A 167 4.53 12.12 6.18
N TRP A 168 3.59 11.19 5.99
CA TRP A 168 3.02 10.85 4.68
C TRP A 168 1.64 11.48 4.44
N ASN A 169 1.21 12.39 5.31
CA ASN A 169 -0.03 13.14 5.13
C ASN A 169 0.14 14.27 4.10
N GLY A 170 -0.96 14.62 3.47
CA GLY A 170 -1.03 15.77 2.57
C GLY A 170 -1.10 15.39 1.10
N VAL A 171 -0.59 16.30 0.27
CA VAL A 171 -0.62 16.14 -1.19
C VAL A 171 0.47 15.16 -1.60
N VAL A 172 0.05 14.15 -2.35
CA VAL A 172 0.89 13.14 -2.95
C VAL A 172 0.57 13.04 -4.45
N GLY A 173 1.46 12.48 -5.22
CA GLY A 173 1.19 12.34 -6.66
C GLY A 173 2.27 11.58 -7.39
N GLY A 174 2.04 11.35 -8.66
CA GLY A 174 2.99 10.62 -9.49
C GLY A 174 2.67 10.71 -10.96
N ILE A 175 3.59 10.21 -11.73
CA ILE A 175 3.45 10.04 -13.16
C ILE A 175 3.73 8.59 -13.53
N THR A 176 3.01 8.11 -14.51
CA THR A 176 3.23 6.79 -15.11
C THR A 176 3.44 6.93 -16.60
N TYR A 177 4.30 6.12 -17.18
CA TYR A 177 4.51 6.10 -18.61
C TYR A 177 4.55 4.68 -19.14
N SER A 178 3.69 4.40 -20.13
CA SER A 178 3.63 3.14 -20.85
C SER A 178 4.04 3.35 -22.30
N PRO A 179 5.21 2.84 -22.73
CA PRO A 179 5.69 3.03 -24.10
C PRO A 179 4.85 2.25 -25.11
N SER A 180 4.64 2.81 -26.31
CA SER A 180 3.81 2.18 -27.35
C SER A 180 4.35 0.84 -27.85
N PHE A 181 5.66 0.63 -27.78
CA PHE A 181 6.34 -0.62 -28.19
C PHE A 181 6.27 -1.72 -27.13
N ALA A 182 5.94 -1.38 -25.87
CA ALA A 182 5.83 -2.32 -24.75
C ALA A 182 4.68 -1.92 -23.81
N ARG A 183 3.46 -2.02 -24.28
CA ARG A 183 2.25 -1.59 -23.54
C ARG A 183 1.98 -2.36 -22.24
N ASN A 184 2.63 -3.49 -22.06
CA ASN A 184 2.57 -4.28 -20.84
C ASN A 184 3.59 -3.81 -19.79
N LEU A 185 4.50 -2.91 -20.14
CA LEU A 185 5.46 -2.27 -19.25
C LEU A 185 4.98 -0.86 -18.90
N ARG A 186 5.03 -0.51 -17.62
CA ARG A 186 4.75 0.83 -17.13
C ARG A 186 5.86 1.26 -16.18
N THR A 187 6.43 2.42 -16.43
CA THR A 187 7.37 3.08 -15.51
C THR A 187 6.62 4.06 -14.63
N ILE A 188 7.10 4.26 -13.42
CA ILE A 188 6.42 5.01 -12.38
C ILE A 188 7.44 5.93 -11.71
N ALA A 189 7.06 7.18 -11.49
CA ALA A 189 7.73 8.07 -10.56
C ALA A 189 6.68 8.73 -9.68
N GLU A 190 6.89 8.71 -8.37
CA GLU A 190 5.90 9.20 -7.41
C GLU A 190 6.52 9.99 -6.27
N TYR A 191 5.75 10.94 -5.74
CA TYR A 191 6.02 11.66 -4.51
C TYR A 191 4.97 11.24 -3.47
N THR A 192 5.42 10.72 -2.34
CA THR A 192 4.57 10.12 -1.31
C THR A 192 4.19 11.08 -0.17
N GLY A 193 4.56 12.36 -0.30
CA GLY A 193 4.40 13.38 0.74
C GLY A 193 5.70 13.67 1.49
N ASN A 194 6.63 12.74 1.52
CA ASN A 194 7.91 12.86 2.21
C ASN A 194 9.11 12.47 1.32
N GLU A 195 8.91 11.60 0.36
CA GLU A 195 9.97 10.99 -0.44
C GLU A 195 9.56 10.81 -1.90
N VAL A 196 10.55 10.68 -2.77
CA VAL A 196 10.38 10.36 -4.19
C VAL A 196 10.78 8.91 -4.42
N ASN A 197 9.88 8.17 -5.07
CA ASN A 197 10.09 6.78 -5.45
C ASN A 197 10.05 6.65 -6.97
N ILE A 198 10.80 5.68 -7.47
CA ILE A 198 10.75 5.28 -8.87
C ILE A 198 10.49 3.78 -8.96
N GLY A 199 9.83 3.35 -10.02
CA GLY A 199 9.53 1.94 -10.18
C GLY A 199 9.06 1.60 -11.58
N ALA A 200 8.77 0.33 -11.74
CA ALA A 200 8.15 -0.19 -12.94
C ALA A 200 7.28 -1.39 -12.59
N ASP A 201 6.24 -1.59 -13.39
CA ASP A 201 5.48 -2.83 -13.40
C ASP A 201 5.38 -3.40 -14.82
N CYS A 202 5.23 -4.71 -14.90
CA CYS A 202 5.11 -5.42 -16.16
C CYS A 202 4.05 -6.52 -16.03
N LEU A 203 3.03 -6.44 -16.87
CA LEU A 203 1.98 -7.46 -16.94
C LEU A 203 2.35 -8.52 -17.99
N LEU A 204 2.79 -9.68 -17.51
CA LEU A 204 3.16 -10.81 -18.38
C LEU A 204 1.95 -11.72 -18.62
N TRP A 205 1.82 -12.17 -19.86
CA TRP A 205 0.77 -13.11 -20.32
C TRP A 205 -0.66 -12.70 -19.91
N LYS A 206 -0.89 -11.42 -19.63
CA LYS A 206 -2.17 -10.84 -19.14
C LYS A 206 -2.58 -11.32 -17.73
N HIS A 207 -1.74 -12.09 -17.05
CA HIS A 207 -2.08 -12.70 -15.74
C HIS A 207 -1.05 -12.47 -14.64
N LEU A 208 0.23 -12.35 -14.98
CA LEU A 208 1.29 -12.18 -13.99
C LEU A 208 1.77 -10.74 -13.99
N LEU A 209 1.46 -10.00 -12.92
CA LEU A 209 1.94 -8.65 -12.70
C LEU A 209 3.22 -8.70 -11.85
N ILE A 210 4.34 -8.29 -12.41
CA ILE A 210 5.60 -8.13 -11.69
C ILE A 210 5.81 -6.65 -11.43
N GLN A 211 6.16 -6.31 -10.19
CA GLN A 211 6.40 -4.92 -9.76
C GLN A 211 7.76 -4.80 -9.09
N ALA A 212 8.47 -3.74 -9.39
CA ALA A 212 9.73 -3.39 -8.75
C ALA A 212 9.80 -1.89 -8.52
N SER A 213 10.27 -1.46 -7.37
CA SER A 213 10.44 -0.04 -7.05
C SER A 213 11.68 0.19 -6.20
N LEU A 214 12.22 1.41 -6.32
CA LEU A 214 13.23 1.96 -5.44
C LEU A 214 12.58 3.09 -4.65
N GLN A 215 12.35 2.85 -3.40
CA GLN A 215 11.83 3.83 -2.46
C GLN A 215 12.97 4.76 -2.04
N GLU A 216 12.70 6.07 -1.95
CA GLU A 216 13.72 7.11 -1.88
C GLU A 216 14.77 7.01 -3.00
N CYS A 217 14.42 6.41 -4.16
CA CYS A 217 15.33 6.05 -5.24
C CYS A 217 16.52 5.17 -4.79
N ARG A 218 16.42 4.46 -3.68
CA ARG A 218 17.50 3.76 -3.00
C ARG A 218 17.15 2.36 -2.50
N TYR A 219 16.02 2.20 -1.83
CA TYR A 219 15.65 0.97 -1.15
C TYR A 219 14.70 0.14 -1.99
N PHE A 220 15.06 -1.11 -2.24
CA PHE A 220 14.28 -1.99 -3.10
C PHE A 220 13.01 -2.49 -2.43
N SER A 221 11.91 -2.43 -3.16
CA SER A 221 10.66 -3.12 -2.87
C SER A 221 10.12 -3.72 -4.16
N GLY A 222 9.39 -4.80 -4.06
CA GLY A 222 8.83 -5.44 -5.24
C GLY A 222 7.80 -6.49 -4.89
N GLY A 223 7.06 -6.94 -5.90
CA GLY A 223 5.98 -7.90 -5.71
C GLY A 223 5.51 -8.57 -6.99
N ILE A 224 4.65 -9.52 -6.80
CA ILE A 224 3.96 -10.25 -7.85
C ILE A 224 2.47 -10.40 -7.52
#